data_701d74068bf525d8b7584529864a2ad7
#
_entry.id   701d74068bf525d8b7584529864a2ad7
#
_cell.length_a   1.000
_cell.length_b   1.000
_cell.length_c   1.000
_cell.angle_alpha   90.00
_cell.angle_beta   90.00
_cell.angle_gamma   90.00
#
_symmetry.space_group_name_H-M   'P 1'
#
loop_
_entity.id
_entity.type
_entity.pdbx_description
1 polymer ?
#
loop_
_entity_poly.entity_id
_entity_poly.type
_entity_poly.pdbx_seq_one_letter_code
_entity_poly.pdbx_strand_id
1 'polypeptide(L)'
;METRIYDSELKLMEMIWEQGKISAKALSLLAEERIGWNKNTTYTILKKLVEKGYIERREPGFVCEALVSREEVQRHETAGLLDRLFGGSKKALFSALLEDESLSEEDLSALKRMIEER
;
A
#
# COMPACT_ATOMS: atom_id res chain seq x y z
N MET A 1 -11.94 -1.44 6.38
CA MET A 1 -11.15 -0.93 5.23
C MET A 1 -11.78 -1.43 3.94
N GLU A 2 -12.74 -0.68 3.44
CA GLU A 2 -13.49 -1.09 2.25
C GLU A 2 -13.10 -0.32 0.99
N THR A 3 -12.49 0.84 1.18
CA THR A 3 -12.16 1.72 0.08
C THR A 3 -10.81 1.34 -0.53
N ARG A 4 -10.80 1.25 -1.86
CA ARG A 4 -9.57 0.97 -2.60
C ARG A 4 -8.54 2.07 -2.37
N ILE A 5 -7.28 1.69 -2.24
CA ILE A 5 -6.19 2.65 -2.16
C ILE A 5 -5.69 2.97 -3.57
N TYR A 6 -5.50 4.26 -3.86
CA TYR A 6 -4.97 4.71 -5.15
C TYR A 6 -3.44 4.84 -5.07
N ASP A 7 -2.79 4.83 -6.23
CA ASP A 7 -1.33 4.89 -6.29
C ASP A 7 -0.74 6.09 -5.55
N SER A 8 -1.36 7.26 -5.69
CA SER A 8 -0.90 8.46 -5.01
C SER A 8 -1.01 8.33 -3.48
N GLU A 9 -2.09 7.71 -3.03
CA GLU A 9 -2.29 7.45 -1.60
C GLU A 9 -1.27 6.46 -1.07
N LEU A 10 -0.99 5.42 -1.85
CA LEU A 10 -0.01 4.40 -1.47
C LEU A 10 1.40 4.99 -1.36
N LYS A 11 1.76 5.88 -2.28
CA LYS A 11 3.06 6.57 -2.21
C LYS A 11 3.23 7.32 -0.90
N LEU A 12 2.18 8.00 -0.46
CA LEU A 12 2.22 8.74 0.79
C LEU A 12 2.23 7.80 1.99
N MET A 13 1.44 6.72 1.95
CA MET A 13 1.44 5.71 3.00
C MET A 13 2.82 5.06 3.17
N GLU A 14 3.53 4.80 2.06
CA GLU A 14 4.88 4.23 2.14
C GLU A 14 5.82 5.13 2.95
N MET A 15 5.72 6.45 2.77
CA MET A 15 6.53 7.39 3.55
C MET A 15 6.14 7.39 5.02
N ILE A 16 4.84 7.31 5.31
CA ILE A 16 4.35 7.29 6.70
C ILE A 16 4.78 6.00 7.40
N TRP A 17 4.67 4.85 6.74
CA TRP A 17 5.13 3.59 7.32
C TRP A 17 6.64 3.62 7.61
N GLU A 18 7.41 4.21 6.71
CA GLU A 18 8.86 4.34 6.87
C GLU A 18 9.21 5.22 8.07
N GLN A 19 8.50 6.35 8.22
CA GLN A 19 8.81 7.34 9.26
C GLN A 19 8.19 7.01 10.63
N GLY A 20 7.12 6.23 10.64
CA GLY A 20 6.36 5.95 11.87
C GLY A 20 5.38 7.07 12.18
N LYS A 21 5.85 8.12 12.86
CA LYS A 21 5.07 9.32 13.13
C LYS A 21 5.75 10.49 12.45
N ILE A 22 4.99 11.29 11.72
CA ILE A 22 5.56 12.42 11.00
C ILE A 22 4.51 13.53 10.91
N SER A 23 4.94 14.78 11.11
CA SER A 23 4.04 15.92 10.95
C SER A 23 3.68 16.08 9.47
N ALA A 24 2.50 16.62 9.19
CA ALA A 24 2.08 16.87 7.82
C ALA A 24 3.06 17.80 7.10
N LYS A 25 3.62 18.77 7.81
CA LYS A 25 4.62 19.68 7.25
C LYS A 25 5.88 18.94 6.81
N ALA A 26 6.43 18.10 7.70
CA ALA A 26 7.62 17.31 7.38
C ALA A 26 7.35 16.33 6.24
N LEU A 27 6.17 15.71 6.24
CA LEU A 27 5.76 14.79 5.19
C LEU A 27 5.66 15.50 3.84
N SER A 28 5.11 16.73 3.83
CA SER A 28 4.99 17.53 2.62
C SER A 28 6.37 17.89 2.05
N LEU A 29 7.34 18.20 2.91
CA LEU A 29 8.71 18.44 2.47
C LEU A 29 9.37 17.19 1.91
N LEU A 30 9.13 16.06 2.54
CA LEU A 30 9.66 14.77 2.08
C LEU A 30 9.06 14.40 0.72
N ALA A 31 7.75 14.59 0.53
CA ALA A 31 7.07 14.30 -0.72
C ALA A 31 7.56 15.22 -1.85
N GLU A 32 7.81 16.48 -1.54
CA GLU A 32 8.37 17.42 -2.51
C GLU A 32 9.75 16.95 -2.97
N GLU A 33 10.60 16.55 -2.03
CA GLU A 33 11.94 16.10 -2.33
C GLU A 33 11.96 14.78 -3.12
N ARG A 34 11.16 13.80 -2.70
CA ARG A 34 11.19 12.45 -3.29
C ARG A 34 10.39 12.27 -4.57
N ILE A 35 9.23 12.92 -4.66
CA ILE A 35 8.31 12.70 -5.77
C ILE A 35 7.81 13.98 -6.43
N GLY A 36 8.34 15.13 -6.03
CA GLY A 36 8.02 16.40 -6.66
C GLY A 36 6.63 16.95 -6.42
N TRP A 37 5.94 16.48 -5.39
CA TRP A 37 4.60 16.98 -5.07
C TRP A 37 4.67 18.33 -4.38
N ASN A 38 3.79 19.24 -4.78
CA ASN A 38 3.66 20.48 -4.05
C ASN A 38 2.88 20.25 -2.75
N LYS A 39 2.95 21.22 -1.86
CA LYS A 39 2.30 21.16 -0.54
C LYS A 39 0.82 20.85 -0.64
N ASN A 40 0.11 21.51 -1.55
CA ASN A 40 -1.34 21.34 -1.69
C ASN A 40 -1.71 19.92 -2.08
N THR A 41 -0.95 19.32 -2.98
CA THR A 41 -1.18 17.94 -3.39
C THR A 41 -1.05 17.00 -2.20
N THR A 42 0.01 17.15 -1.42
CA THR A 42 0.25 16.30 -0.23
C THR A 42 -0.90 16.45 0.77
N TYR A 43 -1.29 17.68 1.10
CA TYR A 43 -2.36 17.88 2.07
C TYR A 43 -3.72 17.37 1.58
N THR A 44 -3.99 17.47 0.28
CA THR A 44 -5.22 16.94 -0.29
C THR A 44 -5.28 15.42 -0.12
N ILE A 45 -4.17 14.73 -0.39
CA ILE A 45 -4.11 13.28 -0.27
C ILE A 45 -4.14 12.85 1.19
N LEU A 46 -3.46 13.58 2.08
CA LEU A 46 -3.53 13.33 3.52
C LEU A 46 -4.97 13.38 4.02
N LYS A 47 -5.72 14.39 3.60
CA LYS A 47 -7.12 14.54 3.97
C LYS A 47 -7.94 13.30 3.57
N LYS A 48 -7.73 12.83 2.35
CA LYS A 48 -8.41 11.62 1.87
C LYS A 48 -8.06 10.39 2.70
N LEU A 49 -6.79 10.25 3.06
CA LEU A 49 -6.34 9.11 3.88
C LEU A 49 -6.95 9.16 5.29
N VAL A 50 -7.07 10.34 5.88
CA VAL A 50 -7.75 10.51 7.17
C VAL A 50 -9.21 10.11 7.05
N GLU A 51 -9.90 10.58 6.01
CA GLU A 51 -11.31 10.28 5.77
C GLU A 51 -11.55 8.79 5.56
N LYS A 52 -10.61 8.10 4.93
CA LYS A 52 -10.71 6.66 4.70
C LYS A 52 -10.34 5.82 5.93
N GLY A 53 -9.82 6.45 6.98
CA GLY A 53 -9.41 5.73 8.18
C GLY A 53 -8.06 5.04 8.08
N TYR A 54 -7.22 5.42 7.12
CA TYR A 54 -5.90 4.81 6.94
C TYR A 54 -4.85 5.45 7.85
N ILE A 55 -5.01 6.74 8.15
CA ILE A 55 -4.11 7.45 9.05
C ILE A 55 -4.91 8.20 10.10
N GLU A 56 -4.28 8.42 11.24
CA GLU A 56 -4.79 9.24 12.32
C GLU A 56 -4.05 10.56 12.33
N ARG A 57 -4.80 11.64 12.49
CA ARG A 57 -4.25 12.97 12.67
C ARG A 57 -4.28 13.31 14.15
N ARG A 58 -3.13 13.65 14.70
CA ARG A 58 -3.01 14.07 16.09
C ARG A 58 -2.55 15.52 16.17
N GLU A 59 -3.21 16.26 17.02
CA GLU A 59 -2.81 17.62 17.32
C GLU A 59 -2.04 17.64 18.66
N PRO A 60 -1.15 18.61 18.90
CA PRO A 60 -0.83 19.71 18.01
C PRO A 60 0.13 19.31 16.88
N GLY A 61 0.15 20.12 15.81
CA GLY A 61 1.13 19.99 14.74
C GLY A 61 0.75 19.03 13.61
N PHE A 62 -0.49 18.54 13.59
CA PHE A 62 -0.96 17.61 12.56
C PHE A 62 0.03 16.47 12.37
N VAL A 63 0.22 15.69 13.43
CA VAL A 63 1.09 14.52 13.38
C VAL A 63 0.31 13.34 12.79
N CYS A 64 0.88 12.74 11.75
CA CYS A 64 0.27 11.62 11.04
C CYS A 64 0.84 10.30 11.53
N GLU A 65 -0.04 9.33 11.76
CA GLU A 65 0.34 7.98 12.15
C GLU A 65 -0.56 6.99 11.43
N ALA A 66 0.01 5.92 10.89
CA ALA A 66 -0.77 4.91 10.18
C ALA A 66 -1.66 4.13 11.15
N LEU A 67 -2.93 3.96 10.77
CA LEU A 67 -3.89 3.11 11.50
C LEU A 67 -3.94 1.71 10.93
N VAL A 68 -3.37 1.51 9.75
CA VAL A 68 -3.32 0.21 9.07
C VAL A 68 -1.87 -0.11 8.73
N SER A 69 -1.53 -1.39 8.75
CA SER A 69 -0.19 -1.84 8.39
C SER A 69 -0.08 -2.03 6.88
N ARG A 70 1.16 -2.07 6.38
CA ARG A 70 1.42 -2.39 4.98
C ARG A 70 0.80 -3.75 4.63
N GLU A 71 0.96 -4.73 5.52
CA GLU A 71 0.45 -6.08 5.32
C GLU A 71 -1.07 -6.12 5.22
N GLU A 72 -1.76 -5.33 6.04
CA GLU A 72 -3.22 -5.22 5.98
C GLU A 72 -3.67 -4.65 4.64
N VAL A 73 -2.98 -3.62 4.13
CA VAL A 73 -3.28 -3.03 2.84
C VAL A 73 -3.02 -4.04 1.72
N GLN A 74 -1.89 -4.75 1.80
CA GLN A 74 -1.55 -5.78 0.80
C GLN A 74 -2.63 -6.86 0.73
N ARG A 75 -3.08 -7.36 1.88
CA ARG A 75 -4.13 -8.39 1.93
C ARG A 75 -5.44 -7.87 1.34
N HIS A 76 -5.80 -6.66 1.69
CA HIS A 76 -7.04 -6.06 1.20
C HIS A 76 -7.00 -5.86 -0.32
N GLU A 77 -5.90 -5.33 -0.85
CA GLU A 77 -5.74 -5.10 -2.29
C GLU A 77 -5.65 -6.42 -3.05
N THR A 78 -5.00 -7.42 -2.48
CA THR A 78 -4.92 -8.75 -3.08
C THR A 78 -6.31 -9.38 -3.20
N ALA A 79 -7.11 -9.29 -2.15
CA ALA A 79 -8.48 -9.81 -2.17
C ALA A 79 -9.34 -9.10 -3.22
N GLY A 80 -9.19 -7.78 -3.32
CA GLY A 80 -9.92 -7.00 -4.31
C GLY A 80 -9.53 -7.36 -5.74
N LEU A 81 -8.24 -7.52 -5.99
CA LEU A 81 -7.73 -7.93 -7.29
C LEU A 81 -8.24 -9.32 -7.68
N LEU A 82 -8.19 -10.24 -6.71
CA LEU A 82 -8.67 -11.61 -6.89
C LEU A 82 -10.15 -11.62 -7.32
N ASP A 83 -10.98 -10.84 -6.61
CA ASP A 83 -12.41 -10.77 -6.92
C ASP A 83 -12.69 -10.10 -8.26
N ARG A 84 -12.03 -8.96 -8.54
CA ARG A 84 -12.30 -8.19 -9.76
C ARG A 84 -11.82 -8.89 -11.03
N LEU A 85 -10.62 -9.46 -10.99
CA LEU A 85 -9.99 -9.99 -12.20
C LEU A 85 -10.11 -11.50 -12.35
N PHE A 86 -10.22 -12.22 -11.25
CA PHE A 86 -10.20 -13.69 -11.27
C PHE A 86 -11.46 -14.33 -10.69
N GLY A 87 -12.50 -13.53 -10.44
CA GLY A 87 -13.75 -14.07 -9.91
C GLY A 87 -13.61 -14.86 -8.63
N GLY A 88 -12.63 -14.52 -7.80
CA GLY A 88 -12.35 -15.22 -6.55
C GLY A 88 -11.49 -16.48 -6.70
N SER A 89 -11.07 -16.81 -7.92
CA SER A 89 -10.27 -18.03 -8.16
C SER A 89 -8.80 -17.82 -7.87
N LYS A 90 -8.33 -18.33 -6.74
CA LYS A 90 -6.91 -18.30 -6.37
C LYS A 90 -6.06 -19.08 -7.37
N LYS A 91 -6.60 -20.20 -7.87
CA LYS A 91 -5.91 -21.00 -8.88
C LYS A 91 -5.65 -20.20 -10.15
N ALA A 92 -6.64 -19.42 -10.60
CA ALA A 92 -6.50 -18.59 -11.79
C ALA A 92 -5.43 -17.51 -11.60
N LEU A 93 -5.39 -16.89 -10.41
CA LEU A 93 -4.37 -15.91 -10.07
C LEU A 93 -2.97 -16.55 -10.11
N PHE A 94 -2.79 -17.70 -9.47
CA PHE A 94 -1.50 -18.39 -9.46
C PHE A 94 -1.09 -18.83 -10.86
N SER A 95 -2.04 -19.29 -11.68
CA SER A 95 -1.75 -19.66 -13.07
C SER A 95 -1.22 -18.45 -13.86
N ALA A 96 -1.85 -17.28 -13.68
CA ALA A 96 -1.40 -16.07 -14.36
C ALA A 96 0.02 -15.69 -13.94
N LEU A 97 0.34 -15.81 -12.65
CA LEU A 97 1.69 -15.53 -12.14
C LEU A 97 2.73 -16.49 -12.68
N LEU A 98 2.38 -17.78 -12.79
CA LEU A 98 3.30 -18.80 -13.29
C LEU A 98 3.56 -18.69 -14.80
N GLU A 99 2.65 -18.09 -15.54
CA GLU A 99 2.83 -17.85 -16.98
C GLU A 99 3.77 -16.70 -17.27
N ASP A 100 4.08 -15.88 -16.26
CA ASP A 100 4.98 -14.73 -16.41
C ASP A 100 6.42 -15.24 -16.58
N GLU A 101 6.99 -14.97 -17.74
CA GLU A 101 8.35 -15.39 -18.07
C GLU A 101 9.42 -14.69 -17.24
N SER A 102 9.05 -13.62 -16.54
CA SER A 102 9.98 -12.89 -15.68
C SER A 102 10.22 -13.56 -14.32
N LEU A 103 9.43 -14.58 -13.98
CA LEU A 103 9.64 -15.35 -12.76
C LEU A 103 10.93 -16.15 -12.85
N SER A 104 11.84 -15.93 -11.91
CA SER A 104 13.11 -16.67 -11.87
C SER A 104 12.90 -18.07 -11.31
N GLU A 105 13.87 -18.94 -11.59
CA GLU A 105 13.85 -20.29 -11.01
C GLU A 105 13.95 -20.24 -9.49
N GLU A 106 14.65 -19.24 -8.96
CA GLU A 106 14.77 -19.01 -7.53
C GLU A 106 13.40 -18.69 -6.91
N ASP A 107 12.63 -17.81 -7.56
CA ASP A 107 11.28 -17.46 -7.12
C ASP A 107 10.35 -18.67 -7.18
N LEU A 108 10.41 -19.43 -8.26
CA LEU A 108 9.59 -20.64 -8.43
C LEU A 108 9.90 -21.67 -7.35
N SER A 109 11.18 -21.87 -7.04
CA SER A 109 11.62 -22.79 -5.99
C SER A 109 11.14 -22.33 -4.62
N ALA A 110 11.21 -21.03 -4.35
CA ALA A 110 10.73 -20.45 -3.09
C ALA A 110 9.22 -20.64 -2.94
N LEU A 111 8.44 -20.37 -4.00
CA LEU A 111 6.99 -20.55 -3.98
C LEU A 111 6.61 -22.00 -3.77
N LYS A 112 7.29 -22.92 -4.45
CA LYS A 112 7.06 -24.34 -4.30
C LYS A 112 7.29 -24.79 -2.85
N ARG A 113 8.35 -24.30 -2.24
CA ARG A 113 8.67 -24.59 -0.84
C ARG A 113 7.59 -24.09 0.10
N MET A 114 7.11 -22.86 -0.13
CA MET A 114 6.04 -22.28 0.67
C MET A 114 4.76 -23.11 0.62
N ILE A 115 4.44 -23.67 -0.54
CA ILE A 115 3.26 -24.51 -0.74
C ILE A 115 3.44 -25.84 -0.01
N GLU A 116 4.60 -26.45 -0.12
CA GLU A 116 4.90 -27.75 0.49
C GLU A 116 4.96 -27.70 2.02
N GLU A 117 5.29 -26.55 2.59
CA GLU A 117 5.43 -26.38 4.04
C GLU A 117 4.11 -26.03 4.75
N ARG A 118 3.02 -25.92 4.02
CA ARG A 118 1.72 -25.61 4.61
C ARG A 118 1.11 -26.79 5.31
#